data_a66f7301ffc47eadbf0eacd2374ebe0b
#
_entry.id   a66f7301ffc47eadbf0eacd2374ebe0b
#
_cell.length_a   1.000
_cell.length_b   1.000
_cell.length_c   1.000
_cell.angle_alpha   90.00
_cell.angle_beta   90.00
_cell.angle_gamma   90.00
#
_symmetry.space_group_name_H-M   'P 1'
#
loop_
_entity.id
_entity.type
_entity.pdbx_description
1 polymer ?
#
loop_
_entity_poly.entity_id
_entity_poly.type
_entity_poly.pdbx_seq_one_letter_code
_entity_poly.pdbx_strand_id
1 'polypeptide(L)'
;MAKQIIFTFEDKEYTLEFNRRTVKQMEDEGFVAQEIDSRPMTLLPALFAGAFKAHHRFVKQETIDKIYKAMPNKEDLIGKLAEMYNEPIIALMEEPDNKAGKNVEWTTNW
;
A
#
# COMPACT_ATOMS: atom_id res chain seq x y z
N MET A 1 9.98 -9.61 3.53
CA MET A 1 10.34 -8.54 2.59
C MET A 1 9.10 -7.83 2.09
N ALA A 2 9.17 -6.52 2.02
CA ALA A 2 8.05 -5.74 1.49
C ALA A 2 7.90 -5.99 0.00
N LYS A 3 6.67 -6.13 -0.45
CA LYS A 3 6.37 -6.26 -1.88
C LYS A 3 6.44 -4.87 -2.52
N GLN A 4 6.97 -4.81 -3.72
CA GLN A 4 7.15 -3.55 -4.45
C GLN A 4 6.78 -3.73 -5.92
N ILE A 5 6.31 -2.66 -6.54
CA ILE A 5 6.13 -2.60 -7.98
C ILE A 5 7.13 -1.57 -8.50
N ILE A 6 7.95 -1.95 -9.46
CA ILE A 6 9.00 -1.09 -9.99
C ILE A 6 8.77 -0.90 -11.49
N PHE A 7 8.84 0.35 -11.95
CA PHE A 7 8.66 0.65 -13.37
C PHE A 7 9.39 1.93 -13.73
N THR A 8 9.56 2.15 -15.04
CA THR A 8 10.16 3.38 -15.56
C THR A 8 9.11 4.12 -16.37
N PHE A 9 9.00 5.42 -16.15
CA PHE A 9 8.11 6.30 -16.90
C PHE A 9 8.86 7.58 -17.24
N GLU A 10 8.95 7.91 -18.54
CA GLU A 10 9.67 9.09 -19.03
C GLU A 10 11.08 9.17 -18.45
N ASP A 11 11.81 8.06 -18.57
CA ASP A 11 13.22 7.91 -18.16
C ASP A 11 13.46 8.02 -16.65
N LYS A 12 12.41 8.01 -15.84
CA LYS A 12 12.53 8.00 -14.40
C LYS A 12 12.00 6.69 -13.83
N GLU A 13 12.77 6.09 -12.92
CA GLU A 13 12.34 4.86 -12.23
C GLU A 13 11.48 5.20 -11.03
N TYR A 14 10.38 4.45 -10.88
CA TYR A 14 9.48 4.59 -9.74
C TYR A 14 9.38 3.27 -9.00
N THR A 15 9.31 3.36 -7.69
CA THR A 15 9.09 2.21 -6.81
C THR A 15 7.82 2.46 -6.00
N LEU A 16 6.84 1.60 -6.16
CA LEU A 16 5.58 1.68 -5.42
C LEU A 16 5.63 0.68 -4.28
N GLU A 17 5.16 1.11 -3.13
CA GLU A 17 5.19 0.28 -1.94
C GLU A 17 4.19 0.82 -0.92
N PHE A 18 3.65 -0.08 -0.09
CA PHE A 18 2.89 0.32 1.08
C PHE A 18 3.65 -0.15 2.31
N ASN A 19 3.72 0.70 3.33
CA ASN A 19 4.25 0.32 4.62
C ASN A 19 3.25 0.74 5.69
N ARG A 20 3.54 0.39 6.93
CA ARG A 20 2.63 0.65 8.05
C ARG A 20 2.25 2.13 8.16
N ARG A 21 3.22 3.02 7.96
CA ARG A 21 2.98 4.46 8.02
C ARG A 21 2.05 4.93 6.90
N THR A 22 2.31 4.50 5.67
CA THR A 22 1.50 4.95 4.54
C THR A 22 0.09 4.40 4.59
N VAL A 23 -0.08 3.15 5.02
CA VAL A 23 -1.41 2.57 5.18
C VAL A 23 -2.19 3.34 6.26
N LYS A 24 -1.53 3.61 7.39
CA LYS A 24 -2.18 4.38 8.46
C LYS A 24 -2.59 5.77 7.97
N GLN A 25 -1.72 6.43 7.22
CA GLN A 25 -2.03 7.74 6.68
C GLN A 25 -3.24 7.69 5.76
N MET A 26 -3.33 6.68 4.89
CA MET A 26 -4.47 6.53 4.00
C MET A 26 -5.77 6.32 4.76
N GLU A 27 -5.74 5.52 5.82
CA GLU A 27 -6.91 5.34 6.68
C GLU A 27 -7.33 6.64 7.34
N ASP A 28 -6.35 7.41 7.83
CA ASP A 28 -6.62 8.71 8.44
C ASP A 28 -7.26 9.69 7.45
N GLU A 29 -6.95 9.54 6.16
CA GLU A 29 -7.51 10.36 5.08
C GLU A 29 -8.85 9.84 4.56
N GLY A 30 -9.36 8.77 5.14
CA GLY A 30 -10.67 8.24 4.79
C GLY A 30 -10.67 7.09 3.80
N PHE A 31 -9.51 6.53 3.47
CA PHE A 31 -9.44 5.39 2.56
C PHE A 31 -9.95 4.13 3.26
N VAL A 32 -10.92 3.45 2.66
CA VAL A 32 -11.48 2.20 3.17
C VAL A 32 -11.41 1.16 2.07
N ALA A 33 -10.46 0.22 2.20
CA ALA A 33 -10.21 -0.78 1.16
C ALA A 33 -11.44 -1.63 0.85
N GLN A 34 -12.26 -1.92 1.86
CA GLN A 34 -13.45 -2.73 1.68
C GLN A 34 -14.51 -2.05 0.83
N GLU A 35 -14.41 -0.74 0.64
CA GLU A 35 -15.37 0.03 -0.16
C GLU A 35 -14.95 0.21 -1.61
N ILE A 36 -13.83 -0.38 -2.03
CA ILE A 36 -13.35 -0.21 -3.40
C ILE A 36 -14.41 -0.62 -4.43
N ASP A 37 -15.09 -1.73 -4.20
CA ASP A 37 -16.09 -2.23 -5.17
C ASP A 37 -17.31 -1.31 -5.28
N SER A 38 -17.65 -0.59 -4.21
CA SER A 38 -18.80 0.32 -4.22
C SER A 38 -18.44 1.75 -4.62
N ARG A 39 -17.15 2.13 -4.51
CA ARG A 39 -16.68 3.48 -4.81
C ARG A 39 -15.39 3.47 -5.63
N PRO A 40 -15.37 2.76 -6.77
CA PRO A 40 -14.13 2.60 -7.52
C PRO A 40 -13.55 3.90 -8.08
N MET A 41 -14.42 4.84 -8.50
CA MET A 41 -13.93 6.09 -9.08
C MET A 41 -13.13 6.93 -8.10
N THR A 42 -13.40 6.77 -6.81
CA THR A 42 -12.68 7.49 -5.75
C THR A 42 -11.52 6.67 -5.22
N LEU A 43 -11.74 5.38 -4.99
CA LEU A 43 -10.80 4.58 -4.22
C LEU A 43 -9.71 3.92 -5.06
N LEU A 44 -9.98 3.58 -6.34
CA LEU A 44 -8.92 3.03 -7.18
C LEU A 44 -7.81 4.05 -7.45
N PRO A 45 -8.12 5.30 -7.82
CA PRO A 45 -7.07 6.31 -7.93
C PRO A 45 -6.35 6.57 -6.62
N ALA A 46 -7.07 6.53 -5.49
CA ALA A 46 -6.47 6.73 -4.17
C ALA A 46 -5.50 5.61 -3.82
N LEU A 47 -5.83 4.38 -4.16
CA LEU A 47 -4.95 3.23 -3.91
C LEU A 47 -3.65 3.38 -4.70
N PHE A 48 -3.74 3.72 -5.98
CA PHE A 48 -2.56 3.92 -6.82
C PHE A 48 -1.70 5.07 -6.30
N ALA A 49 -2.33 6.21 -6.02
CA ALA A 49 -1.61 7.40 -5.52
C ALA A 49 -0.93 7.14 -4.19
N GLY A 50 -1.60 6.40 -3.30
CA GLY A 50 -1.04 6.07 -2.00
C GLY A 50 0.24 5.26 -2.08
N ALA A 51 0.36 4.42 -3.11
CA ALA A 51 1.53 3.58 -3.31
C ALA A 51 2.80 4.38 -3.61
N PHE A 52 2.67 5.63 -4.04
CA PHE A 52 3.83 6.50 -4.31
C PHE A 52 4.43 7.08 -3.04
N LYS A 53 3.67 7.16 -1.95
CA LYS A 53 4.06 7.94 -0.76
C LYS A 53 5.31 7.44 -0.05
N ALA A 54 5.59 6.16 -0.11
CA ALA A 54 6.74 5.60 0.61
C ALA A 54 8.07 6.09 0.02
N HIS A 55 8.16 6.22 -1.30
CA HIS A 55 9.42 6.57 -1.98
C HIS A 55 9.35 7.85 -2.79
N HIS A 56 8.16 8.32 -3.14
CA HIS A 56 7.98 9.45 -4.05
C HIS A 56 6.89 10.40 -3.54
N ARG A 57 7.01 10.82 -2.30
CA ARG A 57 5.97 11.61 -1.63
C ARG A 57 5.74 12.99 -2.26
N PHE A 58 6.68 13.48 -3.05
CA PHE A 58 6.57 14.80 -3.67
C PHE A 58 6.11 14.77 -5.13
N VAL A 59 5.79 13.60 -5.67
CA VAL A 59 5.27 13.51 -7.02
C VAL A 59 3.86 14.12 -7.04
N LYS A 60 3.62 14.99 -8.02
CA LYS A 60 2.34 15.69 -8.13
C LYS A 60 1.23 14.73 -8.58
N GLN A 61 0.02 14.97 -8.10
CA GLN A 61 -1.13 14.16 -8.47
C GLN A 61 -1.34 14.11 -9.98
N GLU A 62 -1.10 15.23 -10.67
CA GLU A 62 -1.18 15.30 -12.13
C GLU A 62 -0.27 14.26 -12.79
N THR A 63 0.95 14.14 -12.29
CA THR A 63 1.91 13.16 -12.80
C THR A 63 1.45 11.73 -12.50
N ILE A 64 0.95 11.49 -11.31
CA ILE A 64 0.44 10.17 -10.92
C ILE A 64 -0.71 9.76 -11.84
N ASP A 65 -1.64 10.66 -12.12
CA ASP A 65 -2.76 10.39 -13.01
C ASP A 65 -2.30 10.06 -14.42
N LYS A 66 -1.29 10.78 -14.90
CA LYS A 66 -0.70 10.54 -16.21
C LYS A 66 -0.05 9.16 -16.30
N ILE A 67 0.66 8.78 -15.24
CA ILE A 67 1.29 7.46 -15.15
C ILE A 67 0.22 6.36 -15.13
N TYR A 68 -0.82 6.54 -14.32
CA TYR A 68 -1.88 5.53 -14.23
C TYR A 68 -2.52 5.30 -15.59
N LYS A 69 -2.77 6.37 -16.32
CA LYS A 69 -3.37 6.29 -17.65
C LYS A 69 -2.52 5.47 -18.62
N ALA A 70 -1.20 5.53 -18.44
CA ALA A 70 -0.24 4.81 -19.31
C ALA A 70 0.01 3.37 -18.88
N MET A 71 -0.42 2.97 -17.68
CA MET A 71 -0.15 1.63 -17.17
C MET A 71 -0.96 0.57 -17.91
N PRO A 72 -0.28 -0.47 -18.45
CA PRO A 72 -0.99 -1.61 -19.04
C PRO A 72 -1.48 -2.58 -17.96
N ASN A 73 -2.37 -3.50 -18.35
CA ASN A 73 -2.84 -4.56 -17.45
C ASN A 73 -3.36 -4.02 -16.11
N LYS A 74 -4.26 -3.04 -16.19
CA LYS A 74 -4.75 -2.37 -14.99
C LYS A 74 -5.44 -3.31 -14.00
N GLU A 75 -6.14 -4.32 -14.49
CA GLU A 75 -6.79 -5.28 -13.61
C GLU A 75 -5.76 -6.01 -12.74
N ASP A 76 -4.68 -6.49 -13.36
CA ASP A 76 -3.60 -7.15 -12.64
C ASP A 76 -2.88 -6.17 -11.72
N LEU A 77 -2.66 -4.94 -12.18
CA LEU A 77 -2.04 -3.89 -11.39
C LEU A 77 -2.82 -3.63 -10.10
N ILE A 78 -4.14 -3.49 -10.21
CA ILE A 78 -4.98 -3.25 -9.03
C ILE A 78 -4.92 -4.43 -8.07
N GLY A 79 -4.92 -5.65 -8.58
CA GLY A 79 -4.78 -6.85 -7.76
C GLY A 79 -3.46 -6.86 -6.99
N LYS A 80 -2.37 -6.48 -7.65
CA LYS A 80 -1.06 -6.41 -7.01
C LYS A 80 -0.98 -5.28 -5.98
N LEU A 81 -1.59 -4.14 -6.28
CA LEU A 81 -1.66 -3.03 -5.32
C LEU A 81 -2.44 -3.42 -4.07
N ALA A 82 -3.56 -4.11 -4.24
CA ALA A 82 -4.35 -4.57 -3.10
C ALA A 82 -3.56 -5.55 -2.24
N GLU A 83 -2.82 -6.45 -2.86
CA GLU A 83 -1.97 -7.41 -2.16
C GLU A 83 -0.88 -6.67 -1.35
N MET A 84 -0.24 -5.69 -1.97
CA MET A 84 0.77 -4.86 -1.30
C MET A 84 0.17 -4.07 -0.13
N TYR A 85 -1.03 -3.53 -0.32
CA TYR A 85 -1.72 -2.75 0.72
C TYR A 85 -2.02 -3.61 1.96
N ASN A 86 -2.36 -4.88 1.75
CA ASN A 86 -2.68 -5.78 2.85
C ASN A 86 -1.45 -6.29 3.59
N GLU A 87 -0.28 -6.21 3.01
CA GLU A 87 0.95 -6.73 3.59
C GLU A 87 1.25 -6.17 4.99
N PRO A 88 1.26 -4.84 5.19
CA PRO A 88 1.49 -4.28 6.53
C PRO A 88 0.39 -4.65 7.52
N ILE A 89 -0.85 -4.81 7.05
CA ILE A 89 -1.96 -5.20 7.91
C ILE A 89 -1.77 -6.62 8.42
N ILE A 90 -1.39 -7.53 7.52
CA ILE A 90 -1.10 -8.92 7.89
C ILE A 90 0.05 -8.96 8.88
N ALA A 91 1.09 -8.16 8.65
CA ALA A 91 2.27 -8.12 9.51
C ALA A 91 1.92 -7.71 10.95
N LEU A 92 0.90 -6.88 11.14
CA LEU A 92 0.46 -6.49 12.48
C LEU A 92 -0.06 -7.68 13.29
N MET A 93 -0.56 -8.70 12.61
CA MET A 93 -1.16 -9.86 13.26
C MET A 93 -0.21 -11.05 13.33
N GLU A 94 1.02 -10.90 12.86
CA GLU A 94 1.97 -12.00 12.89
C GLU A 94 2.42 -12.31 14.32
N GLU A 95 2.57 -13.62 14.61
CA GLU A 95 3.10 -14.05 15.86
C GLU A 95 4.60 -13.76 15.95
N PRO A 96 5.11 -13.43 17.14
CA PRO A 96 6.53 -13.16 17.29
C PRO A 96 7.38 -14.40 16.99
N ASP A 97 8.60 -14.15 16.48
CA ASP A 97 9.55 -15.22 16.21
C ASP A 97 10.13 -15.72 17.54
N ASN A 98 9.88 -16.99 17.86
CA ASN A 98 10.39 -17.60 19.07
C ASN A 98 11.92 -17.61 19.14
N LYS A 99 12.59 -17.53 18.00
CA LYS A 99 14.05 -17.52 17.95
C LYS A 99 14.63 -16.17 18.37
N ALA A 100 13.82 -15.13 18.41
CA ALA A 100 14.27 -13.81 18.86
C ALA A 100 14.60 -13.80 20.36
N GLY A 101 14.05 -14.74 21.13
CA GLY A 101 14.40 -14.93 22.53
C GLY A 101 13.95 -13.84 23.48
N LYS A 102 13.11 -12.94 23.04
CA LYS A 102 12.65 -11.81 23.87
C LYS A 102 11.15 -11.57 23.70
N ASN A 103 10.41 -12.64 23.62
CA ASN A 103 8.94 -12.54 23.51
C ASN A 103 8.36 -12.01 24.80
N VAL A 104 7.37 -11.15 24.67
CA VAL A 104 6.60 -10.65 25.80
C VAL A 104 5.48 -11.64 26.10
N GLU A 105 5.34 -11.98 27.37
CA GLU A 105 4.23 -12.80 27.82
C GLU A 105 3.19 -11.90 28.46
N TRP A 106 1.93 -12.21 28.24
CA TRP A 106 0.85 -11.43 28.85
C TRP A 106 -0.26 -12.37 29.33
N THR A 107 -1.03 -11.88 30.27
CA THR A 107 -2.15 -12.62 30.80
C THR A 107 -3.25 -11.65 31.21
N THR A 108 -4.44 -12.19 31.42
CA THR A 108 -5.57 -11.38 31.85
C THR A 108 -5.90 -11.72 33.31
N ASN A 109 -6.57 -10.78 33.95
CA ASN A 109 -7.04 -11.00 35.33
C ASN A 109 -8.56 -11.08 35.44
N TRP A 110 -9.25 -11.27 34.33
CA TRP A 110 -10.69 -11.48 34.32
C TRP A 110 -11.08 -12.90 33.94
#